data_6bb34d6412c34f1dc9d73f004c12adaa
#
_entry.id   6bb34d6412c34f1dc9d73f004c12adaa
#
_cell.length_a   1.000
_cell.length_b   1.000
_cell.length_c   1.000
_cell.angle_alpha   90.00
_cell.angle_beta   90.00
_cell.angle_gamma   90.00
#
_symmetry.space_group_name_H-M   'P 1'
#
loop_
_entity.id
_entity.type
_entity.pdbx_description
1 polymer ?
#
loop_
_entity_poly.entity_id
_entity_poly.type
_entity_poly.pdbx_seq_one_letter_code
_entity_poly.pdbx_strand_id
1 'polypeptide(L)'
;MRRTVIRGRESMAKIKINMTFECLTWRQPVISSIIQKCVEATLTAEGVTAPCEINVLVTNDRGIHAINKASRDIDRPTDVLSFPMFQLEAGNLPEDWEDYLDPESGLCPLGDMCISLERAIAQAKEFGHTIRREVGYLTIHSMLHLLGYDHMDEGPQKEQMRSREEAIAAAISGMSRN
;
A
#
# COMPACT_ATOMS: atom_id res chain seq x y z
N MET A 1 22.43 31.51 -26.48
CA MET A 1 21.03 31.12 -26.50
C MET A 1 20.85 29.89 -25.62
N ARG A 2 20.35 30.07 -24.40
CA ARG A 2 20.06 28.96 -23.46
C ARG A 2 18.65 28.45 -23.77
N ARG A 3 18.51 27.22 -24.25
CA ARG A 3 17.20 26.57 -24.39
C ARG A 3 16.69 26.21 -22.99
N THR A 4 15.65 26.91 -22.57
CA THR A 4 14.84 26.56 -21.40
C THR A 4 14.07 25.28 -21.75
N VAL A 5 14.47 24.16 -21.17
CA VAL A 5 13.69 22.91 -21.22
C VAL A 5 12.50 23.13 -20.29
N ILE A 6 11.34 23.34 -20.86
CA ILE A 6 10.06 23.29 -20.14
C ILE A 6 9.88 21.82 -19.75
N ARG A 7 10.06 21.50 -18.47
CA ARG A 7 9.62 20.20 -17.91
C ARG A 7 8.11 20.14 -18.10
N GLY A 8 7.67 19.32 -19.06
CA GLY A 8 6.30 18.95 -19.22
C GLY A 8 5.78 18.36 -17.91
N ARG A 9 4.49 18.52 -17.63
CA ARG A 9 3.79 17.77 -16.57
C ARG A 9 4.08 16.30 -16.80
N GLU A 10 4.84 15.68 -15.91
CA GLU A 10 4.99 14.25 -15.90
C GLU A 10 3.59 13.65 -15.75
N SER A 11 3.14 12.96 -16.76
CA SER A 11 1.91 12.19 -16.73
C SER A 11 2.08 11.17 -15.61
N MET A 12 1.21 11.19 -14.60
CA MET A 12 1.23 10.16 -13.56
C MET A 12 1.21 8.78 -14.23
N ALA A 13 2.10 7.90 -13.81
CA ALA A 13 2.16 6.54 -14.33
C ALA A 13 0.79 5.86 -14.21
N LYS A 14 0.46 5.00 -15.16
CA LYS A 14 -0.80 4.23 -15.13
C LYS A 14 -0.78 3.30 -13.90
N ILE A 15 -1.76 3.46 -13.02
CA ILE A 15 -1.90 2.60 -11.83
C ILE A 15 -3.17 1.77 -12.00
N LYS A 16 -3.03 0.45 -11.93
CA LYS A 16 -4.13 -0.51 -11.96
C LYS A 16 -4.24 -1.16 -10.57
N ILE A 17 -5.39 -1.01 -9.94
CA ILE A 17 -5.66 -1.61 -8.64
C ILE A 17 -6.83 -2.58 -8.81
N ASN A 18 -6.55 -3.87 -8.63
CA ASN A 18 -7.57 -4.92 -8.66
C ASN A 18 -8.05 -5.14 -7.23
N MET A 19 -9.26 -4.68 -6.92
CA MET A 19 -9.83 -4.83 -5.58
C MET A 19 -10.88 -5.92 -5.54
N THR A 20 -10.72 -6.87 -4.62
CA THR A 20 -11.67 -7.93 -4.33
C THR A 20 -12.18 -7.79 -2.89
N PHE A 21 -13.48 -7.87 -2.69
CA PHE A 21 -14.12 -7.85 -1.38
C PHE A 21 -14.79 -9.21 -1.12
N GLU A 22 -14.30 -9.94 -0.13
CA GLU A 22 -14.92 -11.18 0.35
C GLU A 22 -15.99 -10.92 1.43
N CYS A 23 -15.98 -9.73 2.02
CA CYS A 23 -16.98 -9.32 3.00
C CYS A 23 -17.90 -8.25 2.40
N LEU A 24 -19.22 -8.54 2.42
CA LEU A 24 -20.22 -7.56 1.99
C LEU A 24 -20.30 -6.43 3.00
N THR A 25 -20.09 -5.20 2.53
CA THR A 25 -20.22 -4.00 3.35
C THR A 25 -20.76 -2.82 2.54
N TRP A 26 -21.70 -2.07 3.11
CA TRP A 26 -22.17 -0.82 2.53
C TRP A 26 -21.09 0.27 2.50
N ARG A 27 -19.97 0.05 3.22
CA ARG A 27 -18.80 0.96 3.23
C ARG A 27 -17.84 0.74 2.06
N GLN A 28 -18.07 -0.26 1.23
CA GLN A 28 -17.17 -0.61 0.11
C GLN A 28 -16.74 0.58 -0.73
N PRO A 29 -17.60 1.54 -1.15
CA PRO A 29 -17.16 2.68 -1.95
C PRO A 29 -16.18 3.60 -1.20
N VAL A 30 -16.37 3.78 0.11
CA VAL A 30 -15.47 4.59 0.95
C VAL A 30 -14.14 3.89 1.14
N ILE A 31 -14.16 2.57 1.39
CA ILE A 31 -12.96 1.75 1.55
C ILE A 31 -12.15 1.72 0.24
N SER A 32 -12.78 1.48 -0.90
CA SER A 32 -12.14 1.50 -2.21
C SER A 32 -11.48 2.85 -2.49
N SER A 33 -12.18 3.94 -2.21
CA SER A 33 -11.67 5.30 -2.44
C SER A 33 -10.44 5.62 -1.58
N ILE A 34 -10.41 5.21 -0.31
CA ILE A 34 -9.24 5.47 0.54
C ILE A 34 -8.06 4.59 0.16
N ILE A 35 -8.26 3.33 -0.17
CA ILE A 35 -7.20 2.43 -0.66
C ILE A 35 -6.57 3.03 -1.92
N GLN A 36 -7.37 3.41 -2.91
CA GLN A 36 -6.86 4.01 -4.13
C GLN A 36 -6.01 5.26 -3.85
N LYS A 37 -6.50 6.19 -3.03
CA LYS A 37 -5.77 7.41 -2.67
C LYS A 37 -4.46 7.13 -1.95
N CYS A 38 -4.44 6.13 -1.06
CA CYS A 38 -3.24 5.77 -0.33
C CYS A 38 -2.20 5.08 -1.23
N VAL A 39 -2.62 4.22 -2.15
CA VAL A 39 -1.75 3.62 -3.17
C VAL A 39 -1.12 4.71 -4.04
N GLU A 40 -1.92 5.59 -4.63
CA GLU A 40 -1.46 6.68 -5.49
C GLU A 40 -0.50 7.63 -4.74
N ALA A 41 -0.83 8.00 -3.50
CA ALA A 41 0.01 8.87 -2.68
C ALA A 41 1.33 8.23 -2.30
N THR A 42 1.33 6.92 -1.98
CA THR A 42 2.56 6.19 -1.64
C THR A 42 3.47 6.08 -2.85
N LEU A 43 2.96 5.66 -4.02
CA LEU A 43 3.74 5.57 -5.25
C LEU A 43 4.34 6.92 -5.64
N THR A 44 3.57 8.01 -5.51
CA THR A 44 4.04 9.37 -5.77
C THR A 44 5.14 9.79 -4.80
N ALA A 45 4.95 9.53 -3.50
CA ALA A 45 5.91 9.91 -2.46
C ALA A 45 7.23 9.14 -2.56
N GLU A 46 7.18 7.89 -3.03
CA GLU A 46 8.35 7.05 -3.26
C GLU A 46 8.97 7.25 -4.65
N GLY A 47 8.40 8.11 -5.49
CA GLY A 47 8.95 8.43 -6.81
C GLY A 47 8.85 7.29 -7.83
N VAL A 48 7.87 6.40 -7.68
CA VAL A 48 7.64 5.32 -8.64
C VAL A 48 7.09 5.89 -9.94
N THR A 49 7.84 5.73 -11.02
CA THR A 49 7.50 6.26 -12.36
C THR A 49 6.94 5.21 -13.30
N ALA A 50 7.08 3.93 -12.96
CA ALA A 50 6.58 2.83 -13.77
C ALA A 50 5.05 2.71 -13.73
N PRO A 51 4.42 2.25 -14.82
CA PRO A 51 3.04 1.80 -14.76
C PRO A 51 2.95 0.55 -13.87
N CYS A 52 2.08 0.58 -12.85
CA CYS A 52 2.03 -0.45 -11.82
C CYS A 52 0.69 -1.17 -11.75
N GLU A 53 0.73 -2.42 -11.28
CA GLU A 53 -0.43 -3.20 -10.90
C GLU A 53 -0.31 -3.68 -9.45
N ILE A 54 -1.38 -3.55 -8.67
CA ILE A 54 -1.48 -4.01 -7.28
C ILE A 54 -2.80 -4.76 -7.10
N ASN A 55 -2.75 -5.92 -6.46
CA ASN A 55 -3.94 -6.63 -6.07
C ASN A 55 -4.26 -6.38 -4.59
N VAL A 56 -5.53 -6.13 -4.29
CA VAL A 56 -6.00 -5.84 -2.93
C VAL A 56 -7.19 -6.74 -2.61
N LEU A 57 -7.01 -7.60 -1.62
CA LEU A 57 -8.08 -8.39 -1.03
C LEU A 57 -8.54 -7.73 0.27
N VAL A 58 -9.81 -7.37 0.35
CA VAL A 58 -10.45 -6.93 1.59
C VAL A 58 -11.33 -8.07 2.11
N THR A 59 -10.94 -8.62 3.25
CA THR A 59 -11.58 -9.79 3.86
C THR A 59 -11.92 -9.54 5.33
N ASN A 60 -12.21 -10.58 6.08
CA ASN A 60 -12.46 -10.58 7.54
C ASN A 60 -11.36 -11.36 8.28
N ASP A 61 -11.49 -11.48 9.60
CA ASP A 61 -10.51 -12.19 10.45
C ASP A 61 -10.34 -13.65 10.05
N ARG A 62 -11.40 -14.33 9.63
CA ARG A 62 -11.34 -15.72 9.17
C ARG A 62 -10.56 -15.86 7.86
N GLY A 63 -10.80 -14.99 6.90
CA GLY A 63 -10.12 -15.01 5.61
C GLY A 63 -8.62 -14.73 5.75
N ILE A 64 -8.26 -13.63 6.43
CA ILE A 64 -6.85 -13.28 6.61
C ILE A 64 -6.10 -14.30 7.49
N HIS A 65 -6.77 -14.92 8.47
CA HIS A 65 -6.21 -16.00 9.28
C HIS A 65 -5.81 -17.21 8.41
N ALA A 66 -6.70 -17.63 7.50
CA ALA A 66 -6.41 -18.74 6.59
C ALA A 66 -5.18 -18.43 5.72
N ILE A 67 -5.07 -17.21 5.19
CA ILE A 67 -3.93 -16.77 4.39
C ILE A 67 -2.65 -16.71 5.24
N ASN A 68 -2.70 -16.14 6.45
CA ASN A 68 -1.56 -16.03 7.35
C ASN A 68 -1.01 -17.42 7.74
N LYS A 69 -1.91 -18.36 8.02
CA LYS A 69 -1.54 -19.75 8.31
C LYS A 69 -0.90 -20.43 7.08
N ALA A 70 -1.47 -20.27 5.91
CA ALA A 70 -0.98 -20.92 4.70
C ALA A 70 0.35 -20.34 4.21
N SER A 71 0.56 -19.02 4.32
CA SER A 71 1.72 -18.32 3.75
C SER A 71 2.89 -18.15 4.73
N ARG A 72 2.62 -18.06 6.04
CA ARG A 72 3.62 -17.73 7.07
C ARG A 72 3.68 -18.76 8.21
N ASP A 73 2.83 -19.78 8.20
CA ASP A 73 2.65 -20.77 9.27
C ASP A 73 2.27 -20.13 10.63
N ILE A 74 1.58 -18.99 10.58
CA ILE A 74 1.11 -18.27 11.76
C ILE A 74 -0.39 -18.51 11.93
N ASP A 75 -0.76 -19.32 12.93
CA ASP A 75 -2.14 -19.76 13.19
C ASP A 75 -2.93 -18.71 14.02
N ARG A 76 -3.02 -17.50 13.50
CA ARG A 76 -3.83 -16.40 14.06
C ARG A 76 -4.16 -15.35 13.00
N PRO A 77 -5.26 -14.61 13.16
CA PRO A 77 -5.55 -13.47 12.28
C PRO A 77 -4.56 -12.31 12.53
N THR A 78 -4.39 -11.47 11.51
CA THR A 78 -3.67 -10.19 11.55
C THR A 78 -4.54 -9.11 10.91
N ASP A 79 -4.08 -7.87 10.90
CA ASP A 79 -4.75 -6.73 10.28
C ASP A 79 -4.45 -6.60 8.78
N VAL A 80 -3.19 -6.76 8.39
CA VAL A 80 -2.75 -6.69 7.00
C VAL A 80 -1.64 -7.70 6.72
N LEU A 81 -1.61 -8.22 5.49
CA LEU A 81 -0.54 -9.03 4.93
C LEU A 81 -0.09 -8.40 3.62
N SER A 82 1.22 -8.36 3.40
CA SER A 82 1.86 -7.86 2.19
C SER A 82 2.70 -8.95 1.56
N PHE A 83 2.59 -9.10 0.25
CA PHE A 83 3.28 -10.10 -0.55
C PHE A 83 3.99 -9.39 -1.72
N PRO A 84 5.21 -8.86 -1.50
CA PRO A 84 5.98 -8.23 -2.55
C PRO A 84 6.30 -9.21 -3.68
N MET A 85 6.15 -8.77 -4.94
CA MET A 85 6.56 -9.57 -6.11
C MET A 85 8.08 -9.52 -6.30
N PHE A 86 8.71 -8.41 -5.91
CA PHE A 86 10.14 -8.18 -6.08
C PHE A 86 10.82 -7.86 -4.75
N GLN A 87 12.11 -8.17 -4.67
CA GLN A 87 12.96 -7.73 -3.56
C GLN A 87 13.54 -6.36 -3.91
N LEU A 88 12.76 -5.32 -3.68
CA LEU A 88 13.18 -3.93 -3.85
C LEU A 88 13.93 -3.45 -2.59
N GLU A 89 14.70 -2.40 -2.73
CA GLU A 89 15.43 -1.76 -1.63
C GLU A 89 14.75 -0.44 -1.26
N ALA A 90 14.39 -0.28 0.01
CA ALA A 90 13.72 0.91 0.53
C ALA A 90 14.54 2.18 0.25
N GLY A 91 13.91 3.15 -0.41
CA GLY A 91 14.55 4.43 -0.76
C GLY A 91 15.57 4.35 -1.90
N ASN A 92 15.78 3.18 -2.50
CA ASN A 92 16.68 2.96 -3.64
C ASN A 92 15.96 2.16 -4.72
N LEU A 93 14.85 2.70 -5.22
CA LEU A 93 14.05 2.07 -6.25
C LEU A 93 14.76 2.12 -7.62
N PRO A 94 14.46 1.19 -8.54
CA PRO A 94 15.04 1.19 -9.88
C PRO A 94 14.79 2.52 -10.62
N GLU A 95 15.81 3.06 -11.27
CA GLU A 95 15.65 4.18 -12.22
C GLU A 95 14.97 3.70 -13.52
N ASP A 96 15.30 2.47 -13.92
CA ASP A 96 14.70 1.78 -15.06
C ASP A 96 13.86 0.59 -14.57
N TRP A 97 12.63 0.53 -15.03
CA TRP A 97 11.66 -0.49 -14.65
C TRP A 97 11.38 -1.51 -15.76
N GLU A 98 12.09 -1.47 -16.90
CA GLU A 98 11.81 -2.35 -18.04
C GLU A 98 11.85 -3.84 -17.65
N ASP A 99 12.83 -4.24 -16.84
CA ASP A 99 12.99 -5.63 -16.38
C ASP A 99 11.91 -6.09 -15.38
N TYR A 100 11.12 -5.16 -14.85
CA TYR A 100 10.05 -5.41 -13.89
C TYR A 100 8.66 -5.44 -14.53
N LEU A 101 8.55 -5.07 -15.81
CA LEU A 101 7.26 -5.04 -16.50
C LEU A 101 6.85 -6.44 -16.94
N ASP A 102 5.61 -6.76 -16.68
CA ASP A 102 4.98 -7.93 -17.29
C ASP A 102 4.82 -7.70 -18.80
N PRO A 103 5.33 -8.60 -19.66
CA PRO A 103 5.37 -8.39 -21.11
C PRO A 103 3.98 -8.37 -21.78
N GLU A 104 2.94 -8.94 -21.15
CA GLU A 104 1.58 -8.96 -21.70
C GLU A 104 0.82 -7.70 -21.35
N SER A 105 0.89 -7.27 -20.08
CA SER A 105 0.14 -6.10 -19.59
C SER A 105 0.90 -4.78 -19.74
N GLY A 106 2.24 -4.83 -19.80
CA GLY A 106 3.12 -3.66 -19.72
C GLY A 106 3.07 -2.95 -18.38
N LEU A 107 2.63 -3.64 -17.32
CA LEU A 107 2.55 -3.13 -15.96
C LEU A 107 3.58 -3.84 -15.07
N CYS A 108 4.13 -3.12 -14.10
CA CYS A 108 4.94 -3.70 -13.03
C CYS A 108 4.02 -4.27 -11.95
N PRO A 109 3.93 -5.60 -11.76
CA PRO A 109 3.14 -6.20 -10.70
C PRO A 109 3.89 -6.04 -9.37
N LEU A 110 3.59 -4.99 -8.61
CA LEU A 110 4.30 -4.72 -7.35
C LEU A 110 4.03 -5.80 -6.28
N GLY A 111 2.86 -6.41 -6.32
CA GLY A 111 2.49 -7.49 -5.40
C GLY A 111 1.05 -7.40 -4.92
N ASP A 112 0.78 -8.17 -3.86
CA ASP A 112 -0.55 -8.34 -3.30
C ASP A 112 -0.63 -7.82 -1.87
N MET A 113 -1.76 -7.26 -1.47
CA MET A 113 -2.07 -6.98 -0.08
C MET A 113 -3.42 -7.57 0.31
N CYS A 114 -3.51 -8.03 1.56
CA CYS A 114 -4.73 -8.54 2.16
C CYS A 114 -5.02 -7.76 3.44
N ILE A 115 -6.21 -7.18 3.56
CA ILE A 115 -6.63 -6.35 4.71
C ILE A 115 -7.82 -7.01 5.39
N SER A 116 -7.75 -7.24 6.72
CA SER A 116 -8.93 -7.56 7.53
C SER A 116 -9.70 -6.29 7.86
N LEU A 117 -10.88 -6.13 7.24
CA LEU A 117 -11.76 -5.00 7.55
C LEU A 117 -12.30 -5.09 8.99
N GLU A 118 -12.49 -6.29 9.50
CA GLU A 118 -12.93 -6.55 10.87
C GLU A 118 -11.89 -6.03 11.89
N ARG A 119 -10.60 -6.33 11.68
CA ARG A 119 -9.49 -5.80 12.48
C ARG A 119 -9.37 -4.29 12.36
N ALA A 120 -9.44 -3.75 11.16
CA ALA A 120 -9.38 -2.31 10.93
C ALA A 120 -10.51 -1.56 11.67
N ILE A 121 -11.72 -2.13 11.72
CA ILE A 121 -12.84 -1.57 12.51
C ILE A 121 -12.55 -1.63 14.02
N ALA A 122 -12.03 -2.75 14.51
CA ALA A 122 -11.72 -2.93 15.93
C ALA A 122 -10.60 -1.96 16.37
N GLN A 123 -9.52 -1.86 15.63
CA GLN A 123 -8.39 -0.94 15.89
C GLN A 123 -8.82 0.53 15.81
N ALA A 124 -9.63 0.91 14.82
CA ALA A 124 -10.17 2.25 14.72
C ALA A 124 -10.96 2.66 15.97
N LYS A 125 -11.76 1.74 16.52
CA LYS A 125 -12.51 1.95 17.76
C LYS A 125 -11.58 2.03 18.97
N GLU A 126 -10.60 1.14 19.07
CA GLU A 126 -9.66 1.08 20.18
C GLU A 126 -8.81 2.36 20.27
N PHE A 127 -8.33 2.85 19.14
CA PHE A 127 -7.46 4.04 19.07
C PHE A 127 -8.23 5.37 18.89
N GLY A 128 -9.55 5.32 18.86
CA GLY A 128 -10.38 6.54 18.82
C GLY A 128 -10.35 7.31 17.51
N HIS A 129 -10.11 6.63 16.37
CA HIS A 129 -10.11 7.28 15.06
C HIS A 129 -11.04 6.62 14.04
N THR A 130 -11.09 7.13 12.84
CA THR A 130 -12.06 6.65 11.84
C THR A 130 -11.56 5.37 11.15
N ILE A 131 -12.51 4.50 10.73
CA ILE A 131 -12.20 3.32 9.91
C ILE A 131 -11.45 3.71 8.63
N ARG A 132 -11.83 4.83 8.02
CA ARG A 132 -11.14 5.38 6.85
C ARG A 132 -9.65 5.59 7.11
N ARG A 133 -9.30 6.18 8.26
CA ARG A 133 -7.92 6.41 8.65
C ARG A 133 -7.17 5.11 8.88
N GLU A 134 -7.80 4.15 9.58
CA GLU A 134 -7.19 2.85 9.84
C GLU A 134 -6.87 2.09 8.55
N VAL A 135 -7.87 1.92 7.67
CA VAL A 135 -7.67 1.27 6.37
C VAL A 135 -6.61 2.00 5.54
N GLY A 136 -6.61 3.33 5.57
CA GLY A 136 -5.60 4.12 4.89
C GLY A 136 -4.18 3.86 5.42
N TYR A 137 -4.00 3.81 6.74
CA TYR A 137 -2.71 3.48 7.37
C TYR A 137 -2.24 2.08 7.02
N LEU A 138 -3.11 1.07 7.11
CA LEU A 138 -2.79 -0.31 6.72
C LEU A 138 -2.41 -0.40 5.24
N THR A 139 -3.06 0.39 4.38
CA THR A 139 -2.73 0.46 2.95
C THR A 139 -1.36 1.07 2.72
N ILE A 140 -1.03 2.21 3.33
CA ILE A 140 0.29 2.85 3.22
C ILE A 140 1.38 1.91 3.72
N HIS A 141 1.18 1.31 4.89
CA HIS A 141 2.07 0.33 5.50
C HIS A 141 2.37 -0.83 4.54
N SER A 142 1.33 -1.45 4.00
CA SER A 142 1.46 -2.53 3.04
C SER A 142 2.17 -2.09 1.76
N MET A 143 1.83 -0.93 1.21
CA MET A 143 2.50 -0.40 0.02
C MET A 143 3.99 -0.17 0.23
N LEU A 144 4.40 0.35 1.39
CA LEU A 144 5.82 0.50 1.72
C LEU A 144 6.53 -0.86 1.77
N HIS A 145 5.89 -1.90 2.32
CA HIS A 145 6.43 -3.26 2.25
C HIS A 145 6.59 -3.75 0.81
N LEU A 146 5.62 -3.48 -0.08
CA LEU A 146 5.73 -3.84 -1.51
C LEU A 146 6.91 -3.12 -2.19
N LEU A 147 7.32 -1.96 -1.67
CA LEU A 147 8.43 -1.15 -2.16
C LEU A 147 9.76 -1.41 -1.41
N GLY A 148 9.83 -2.51 -0.64
CA GLY A 148 11.07 -2.98 -0.02
C GLY A 148 11.34 -2.46 1.38
N TYR A 149 10.44 -1.69 2.00
CA TYR A 149 10.58 -1.35 3.41
C TYR A 149 10.31 -2.58 4.27
N ASP A 150 11.16 -2.80 5.26
CA ASP A 150 11.00 -3.87 6.24
C ASP A 150 11.23 -3.33 7.66
N HIS A 151 10.67 -4.02 8.65
CA HIS A 151 10.81 -3.66 10.06
C HIS A 151 10.87 -4.92 10.95
N MET A 152 11.65 -5.92 10.53
CA MET A 152 11.82 -7.17 11.28
C MET A 152 12.30 -6.94 12.71
N ASP A 153 13.00 -5.83 12.97
CA ASP A 153 13.57 -5.47 14.26
C ASP A 153 13.16 -4.08 14.75
N GLU A 154 13.23 -3.85 16.06
CA GLU A 154 13.17 -2.54 16.70
C GLU A 154 14.45 -1.76 16.35
N GLY A 155 14.50 -1.04 15.24
CA GLY A 155 15.71 -0.37 14.79
C GLY A 155 15.46 0.76 13.79
N PRO A 156 16.53 1.28 13.18
CA PRO A 156 16.45 2.43 12.26
C PRO A 156 15.49 2.24 11.08
N GLN A 157 15.32 1.00 10.61
CA GLN A 157 14.41 0.68 9.50
C GLN A 157 12.94 0.88 9.91
N LYS A 158 12.57 0.51 11.15
CA LYS A 158 11.23 0.74 11.69
C LYS A 158 10.94 2.25 11.82
N GLU A 159 11.91 3.01 12.33
CA GLU A 159 11.77 4.47 12.44
C GLU A 159 11.65 5.12 11.05
N GLN A 160 12.44 4.69 10.09
CA GLN A 160 12.38 5.17 8.71
C GLN A 160 10.99 4.89 8.10
N MET A 161 10.51 3.65 8.19
CA MET A 161 9.21 3.29 7.66
C MET A 161 8.08 4.08 8.31
N ARG A 162 8.09 4.20 9.65
CA ARG A 162 7.10 4.99 10.39
C ARG A 162 7.11 6.48 9.99
N SER A 163 8.29 7.07 9.81
CA SER A 163 8.43 8.45 9.34
C SER A 163 7.82 8.62 7.94
N ARG A 164 8.00 7.65 7.04
CA ARG A 164 7.40 7.65 5.70
C ARG A 164 5.88 7.51 5.76
N GLU A 165 5.37 6.58 6.58
CA GLU A 165 3.93 6.40 6.80
C GLU A 165 3.26 7.71 7.24
N GLU A 166 3.84 8.37 8.24
CA GLU A 166 3.31 9.63 8.78
C GLU A 166 3.35 10.76 7.73
N ALA A 167 4.44 10.87 6.96
CA ALA A 167 4.59 11.88 5.92
C ALA A 167 3.56 11.67 4.79
N ILE A 168 3.37 10.43 4.33
CA ILE A 168 2.39 10.10 3.29
C ILE A 168 0.97 10.32 3.80
N ALA A 169 0.65 9.87 5.02
CA ALA A 169 -0.66 10.06 5.62
C ALA A 169 -1.01 11.54 5.79
N ALA A 170 -0.05 12.38 6.17
CA ALA A 170 -0.25 13.83 6.32
C ALA A 170 -0.61 14.53 5.00
N ALA A 171 -0.16 14.00 3.86
CA ALA A 171 -0.49 14.52 2.54
C ALA A 171 -1.92 14.18 2.07
N ILE A 172 -2.59 13.21 2.74
CA ILE A 172 -3.92 12.74 2.37
C ILE A 172 -4.97 13.40 3.27
N SER A 173 -5.92 14.13 2.67
CA SER A 173 -7.01 14.78 3.40
C SER A 173 -7.80 13.78 4.27
N GLY A 174 -7.92 14.09 5.57
CA GLY A 174 -8.63 13.27 6.55
C GLY A 174 -7.83 12.09 7.12
N MET A 175 -6.51 12.07 6.89
CA MET A 175 -5.60 11.07 7.46
C MET A 175 -4.65 11.65 8.53
N SER A 176 -4.51 12.99 8.61
CA SER A 176 -3.67 13.64 9.64
C SER A 176 -4.16 13.32 11.06
N ARG A 177 -3.24 13.20 12.01
CA ARG A 177 -3.57 13.18 13.43
C ARG A 177 -4.14 14.56 13.81
N ASN A 178 -5.36 14.58 14.34
CA ASN A 178 -5.85 15.75 15.08
C ASN A 178 -5.13 15.81 16.42
#